data_8ab7667859c26fe16b127ae6a7b13ef9
#
_entry.id   8ab7667859c26fe16b127ae6a7b13ef9
#
_cell.length_a   1.000
_cell.length_b   1.000
_cell.length_c   1.000
_cell.angle_alpha   90.00
_cell.angle_beta   90.00
_cell.angle_gamma   90.00
#
_symmetry.space_group_name_H-M   'P 1'
#
loop_
_entity.id
_entity.type
_entity.pdbx_description
1 polymer ?
#
loop_
_entity_poly.entity_id
_entity_poly.type
_entity_poly.pdbx_seq_one_letter_code
_entity_poly.pdbx_strand_id
1 'polypeptide(L)'
;LIAMGAQIEGAGTSVITVEGVEELSPATHSIVPDRIEAGTLLIAGAITGGHVTVEHCVPEHLQSLVEKMRDAGFRIDTGDDSITVHATETWRGVDIATAPYPGFPTDLQAQFMALMTQARGTSVVTEHIFENRFMHVQELVRLGADITPMTQVAVVRGRRNNLDAAPVMATDLRASASLVLAGLVAGGETEVSRIYHLDRGYEHLEEKLAGLGADIERVAV
;
A
#
# COMPACT_ATOMS: atom_id res chain seq x y z
N LEU A 1 11.63 17.09 17.58
CA LEU A 1 11.52 18.35 18.35
C LEU A 1 11.97 18.19 19.79
N ILE A 2 11.60 17.09 20.49
CA ILE A 2 12.07 16.85 21.88
C ILE A 2 13.59 16.83 21.95
N ALA A 3 14.27 16.15 21.01
CA ALA A 3 15.73 16.15 20.91
C ALA A 3 16.34 17.55 20.66
N MET A 4 15.54 18.47 20.17
CA MET A 4 15.94 19.89 19.97
C MET A 4 15.66 20.77 21.20
N GLY A 5 15.10 20.20 22.28
CA GLY A 5 14.76 20.92 23.50
C GLY A 5 13.29 21.36 23.62
N ALA A 6 12.41 20.95 22.69
CA ALA A 6 10.98 21.22 22.82
C ALA A 6 10.38 20.46 24.01
N GLN A 7 9.52 21.10 24.76
CA GLN A 7 8.78 20.49 25.87
C GLN A 7 7.46 19.92 25.35
N ILE A 8 7.46 18.59 25.11
CA ILE A 8 6.31 17.90 24.51
C ILE A 8 5.98 16.68 25.37
N GLU A 9 4.75 16.60 25.85
CA GLU A 9 4.19 15.47 26.55
C GLU A 9 3.07 14.80 25.74
N GLY A 10 2.82 13.53 25.99
CA GLY A 10 1.75 12.76 25.32
C GLY A 10 2.05 12.39 23.86
N ALA A 11 3.30 12.44 23.41
CA ALA A 11 3.68 11.98 22.09
C ALA A 11 3.31 10.48 21.94
N GLY A 12 2.60 10.11 20.85
CA GLY A 12 2.07 8.75 20.64
C GLY A 12 0.70 8.48 21.28
N THR A 13 0.10 9.46 21.94
CA THR A 13 -1.25 9.38 22.50
C THR A 13 -2.25 10.25 21.72
N SER A 14 -3.53 10.19 22.10
CA SER A 14 -4.58 11.04 21.48
C SER A 14 -4.50 12.52 21.88
N VAL A 15 -3.70 12.87 22.86
CA VAL A 15 -3.53 14.26 23.34
C VAL A 15 -2.04 14.58 23.43
N ILE A 16 -1.62 15.61 22.73
CA ILE A 16 -0.26 16.12 22.76
C ILE A 16 -0.29 17.51 23.38
N THR A 17 0.50 17.68 24.45
CA THR A 17 0.72 19.00 25.10
C THR A 17 2.08 19.52 24.68
N VAL A 18 2.14 20.75 24.19
CA VAL A 18 3.37 21.42 23.82
C VAL A 18 3.49 22.70 24.66
N GLU A 19 4.55 22.80 25.45
CA GLU A 19 4.92 24.02 26.14
C GLU A 19 5.94 24.79 25.30
N GLY A 20 5.66 26.07 25.05
CA GLY A 20 6.53 26.90 24.23
C GLY A 20 7.89 27.14 24.90
N VAL A 21 8.95 27.13 24.10
CA VAL A 21 10.32 27.43 24.52
C VAL A 21 10.82 28.63 23.73
N GLU A 22 11.80 29.40 24.28
CA GLU A 22 12.33 30.57 23.60
C GLU A 22 13.17 30.22 22.37
N GLU A 23 13.89 29.06 22.40
CA GLU A 23 14.72 28.61 21.29
C GLU A 23 14.81 27.07 21.25
N LEU A 24 15.15 26.55 20.08
CA LEU A 24 15.44 25.12 19.85
C LEU A 24 16.91 24.97 19.43
N SER A 25 17.57 23.94 19.95
CA SER A 25 18.94 23.57 19.58
C SER A 25 18.98 22.60 18.39
N PRO A 26 20.07 22.61 17.59
CA PRO A 26 20.26 21.59 16.58
C PRO A 26 20.27 20.17 17.17
N ALA A 27 19.69 19.22 16.46
CA ALA A 27 19.69 17.81 16.86
C ALA A 27 19.86 16.90 15.65
N THR A 28 20.40 15.69 15.88
CA THR A 28 20.44 14.60 14.90
C THR A 28 19.31 13.64 15.21
N HIS A 29 18.56 13.27 14.19
CA HIS A 29 17.43 12.34 14.31
C HIS A 29 17.37 11.42 13.11
N SER A 30 17.14 10.11 13.36
CA SER A 30 16.87 9.14 12.31
C SER A 30 15.36 9.12 12.03
N ILE A 31 14.99 9.33 10.77
CA ILE A 31 13.59 9.26 10.34
C ILE A 31 13.13 7.80 10.37
N VAL A 32 11.90 7.58 10.83
CA VAL A 32 11.30 6.24 10.82
C VAL A 32 11.09 5.75 9.37
N PRO A 33 11.22 4.43 9.10
CA PRO A 33 10.93 3.86 7.79
C PRO A 33 9.49 4.12 7.32
N ASP A 34 9.30 4.30 6.01
CA ASP A 34 7.97 4.46 5.43
C ASP A 34 7.22 3.12 5.42
N ARG A 35 6.27 2.97 6.35
CA ARG A 35 5.42 1.77 6.43
C ARG A 35 4.53 1.57 5.20
N ILE A 36 4.22 2.62 4.45
CA ILE A 36 3.35 2.52 3.28
C ILE A 36 4.13 1.96 2.10
N GLU A 37 5.37 2.40 1.90
CA GLU A 37 6.25 1.80 0.90
C GLU A 37 6.53 0.33 1.23
N ALA A 38 6.89 0.03 2.49
CA ALA A 38 7.11 -1.33 2.97
C ALA A 38 5.88 -2.24 2.72
N GLY A 39 4.68 -1.77 3.07
CA GLY A 39 3.43 -2.48 2.82
C GLY A 39 3.13 -2.68 1.33
N THR A 40 3.45 -1.70 0.50
CA THR A 40 3.29 -1.78 -0.97
C THR A 40 4.19 -2.87 -1.56
N LEU A 41 5.45 -2.96 -1.14
CA LEU A 41 6.38 -4.00 -1.60
C LEU A 41 5.97 -5.40 -1.12
N LEU A 42 5.43 -5.53 0.10
CA LEU A 42 4.86 -6.80 0.58
C LEU A 42 3.66 -7.22 -0.28
N ILE A 43 2.77 -6.27 -0.62
CA ILE A 43 1.63 -6.55 -1.50
C ILE A 43 2.12 -6.90 -2.92
N ALA A 44 3.19 -6.26 -3.42
CA ALA A 44 3.79 -6.61 -4.72
C ALA A 44 4.22 -8.08 -4.76
N GLY A 45 4.96 -8.53 -3.73
CA GLY A 45 5.32 -9.94 -3.60
C GLY A 45 4.11 -10.88 -3.51
N ALA A 46 3.10 -10.48 -2.73
CA ALA A 46 1.89 -11.27 -2.55
C ALA A 46 1.09 -11.43 -3.85
N ILE A 47 0.81 -10.33 -4.56
CA ILE A 47 -0.05 -10.34 -5.76
C ILE A 47 0.58 -11.11 -6.92
N THR A 48 1.91 -11.03 -7.07
CA THR A 48 2.66 -11.74 -8.10
C THR A 48 2.93 -13.21 -7.75
N GLY A 49 2.61 -13.65 -6.53
CA GLY A 49 2.93 -15.00 -6.03
C GLY A 49 4.43 -15.17 -5.77
N GLY A 50 5.12 -14.08 -5.47
CA GLY A 50 6.54 -14.03 -5.16
C GLY A 50 6.86 -14.27 -3.69
N HIS A 51 8.16 -14.30 -3.39
CA HIS A 51 8.71 -14.33 -2.04
C HIS A 51 9.53 -13.06 -1.83
N VAL A 52 9.06 -12.17 -0.96
CA VAL A 52 9.69 -10.86 -0.74
C VAL A 52 9.91 -10.63 0.75
N THR A 53 11.12 -10.21 1.08
CA THR A 53 11.48 -9.71 2.42
C THR A 53 11.72 -8.21 2.35
N VAL A 54 11.03 -7.46 3.19
CA VAL A 54 11.28 -6.03 3.42
C VAL A 54 12.07 -5.91 4.72
N GLU A 55 13.29 -5.40 4.60
CA GLU A 55 14.21 -5.17 5.72
C GLU A 55 14.19 -3.69 6.16
N HIS A 56 14.72 -3.40 7.34
CA HIS A 56 14.78 -2.05 7.92
C HIS A 56 13.40 -1.38 8.02
N CYS A 57 12.38 -2.16 8.33
CA CYS A 57 11.04 -1.66 8.62
C CYS A 57 10.71 -1.83 10.12
N VAL A 58 9.61 -1.23 10.56
CA VAL A 58 9.07 -1.41 11.90
C VAL A 58 7.82 -2.28 11.79
N PRO A 59 7.90 -3.61 12.09
CA PRO A 59 6.79 -4.54 11.88
C PRO A 59 5.50 -4.14 12.59
N GLU A 60 5.60 -3.54 13.79
CA GLU A 60 4.45 -3.06 14.55
C GLU A 60 3.65 -1.98 13.81
N HIS A 61 4.31 -1.20 12.94
CA HIS A 61 3.63 -0.19 12.12
C HIS A 61 2.77 -0.79 11.01
N LEU A 62 2.97 -2.07 10.68
CA LEU A 62 2.29 -2.81 9.62
C LEU A 62 1.37 -3.90 10.14
N GLN A 63 1.15 -3.99 11.45
CA GLN A 63 0.40 -5.10 12.07
C GLN A 63 -0.97 -5.29 11.41
N SER A 64 -1.74 -4.23 11.19
CA SER A 64 -3.07 -4.33 10.58
C SER A 64 -3.05 -4.87 9.15
N LEU A 65 -2.02 -4.54 8.35
CA LEU A 65 -1.82 -5.13 7.02
C LEU A 65 -1.46 -6.61 7.13
N VAL A 66 -0.48 -6.94 7.97
CA VAL A 66 0.00 -8.32 8.17
C VAL A 66 -1.14 -9.24 8.60
N GLU A 67 -1.98 -8.79 9.54
CA GLU A 67 -3.17 -9.53 9.98
C GLU A 67 -4.14 -9.79 8.82
N LYS A 68 -4.46 -8.77 8.03
CA LYS A 68 -5.36 -8.91 6.88
C LYS A 68 -4.79 -9.81 5.77
N MET A 69 -3.48 -9.76 5.53
CA MET A 69 -2.84 -10.68 4.60
C MET A 69 -2.84 -12.13 5.12
N ARG A 70 -2.60 -12.33 6.42
CA ARG A 70 -2.74 -13.66 7.06
C ARG A 70 -4.18 -14.18 6.99
N ASP A 71 -5.16 -13.31 7.24
CA ASP A 71 -6.58 -13.62 7.07
C ASP A 71 -6.89 -14.04 5.63
N ALA A 72 -6.27 -13.43 4.64
CA ALA A 72 -6.42 -13.81 3.23
C ALA A 72 -5.78 -15.17 2.91
N GLY A 73 -4.88 -15.67 3.75
CA GLY A 73 -4.22 -16.97 3.61
C GLY A 73 -2.74 -16.90 3.27
N PHE A 74 -2.13 -15.71 3.33
CA PHE A 74 -0.67 -15.58 3.15
C PHE A 74 0.08 -16.02 4.41
N ARG A 75 1.18 -16.75 4.19
CA ARG A 75 2.15 -16.95 5.24
C ARG A 75 3.05 -15.70 5.30
N ILE A 76 3.13 -15.09 6.49
CA ILE A 76 3.97 -13.92 6.74
C ILE A 76 4.78 -14.15 8.00
N ASP A 77 6.10 -14.10 7.86
CA ASP A 77 7.04 -14.14 8.96
C ASP A 77 7.45 -12.71 9.31
N THR A 78 7.56 -12.41 10.60
CA THR A 78 7.96 -11.09 11.12
C THR A 78 9.21 -11.27 11.98
N GLY A 79 10.27 -10.53 11.65
CA GLY A 79 11.49 -10.39 12.45
C GLY A 79 11.44 -9.14 13.32
N ASP A 80 12.59 -8.74 13.89
CA ASP A 80 12.71 -7.53 14.70
C ASP A 80 12.58 -6.26 13.86
N ASP A 81 13.15 -6.25 12.67
CA ASP A 81 13.15 -5.12 11.72
C ASP A 81 12.81 -5.53 10.29
N SER A 82 12.15 -6.67 10.11
CA SER A 82 11.85 -7.22 8.80
C SER A 82 10.51 -7.96 8.76
N ILE A 83 9.92 -8.00 7.56
CA ILE A 83 8.70 -8.75 7.27
C ILE A 83 8.91 -9.51 5.97
N THR A 84 8.59 -10.80 5.96
CA THR A 84 8.65 -11.66 4.77
C THR A 84 7.27 -12.16 4.40
N VAL A 85 6.84 -11.91 3.18
CA VAL A 85 5.68 -12.56 2.57
C VAL A 85 6.13 -13.75 1.74
N HIS A 86 5.45 -14.89 1.91
CA HIS A 86 5.73 -16.09 1.17
C HIS A 86 4.72 -16.29 0.04
N ALA A 87 5.22 -16.79 -1.08
CA ALA A 87 4.40 -17.16 -2.23
C ALA A 87 3.23 -18.05 -1.82
N THR A 88 2.07 -17.76 -2.39
CA THR A 88 0.90 -18.65 -2.33
C THR A 88 0.18 -18.64 -3.67
N GLU A 89 -0.34 -19.81 -4.07
CA GLU A 89 -1.03 -19.92 -5.34
C GLU A 89 -2.45 -19.34 -5.29
N THR A 90 -3.05 -19.33 -4.12
CA THR A 90 -4.44 -18.86 -3.96
C THR A 90 -4.67 -18.25 -2.60
N TRP A 91 -5.43 -17.16 -2.58
CA TRP A 91 -5.89 -16.51 -1.36
C TRP A 91 -7.37 -16.14 -1.47
N ARG A 92 -8.00 -15.92 -0.34
CA ARG A 92 -9.43 -15.57 -0.26
C ARG A 92 -9.63 -14.06 -0.13
N GLY A 93 -10.80 -13.60 -0.55
CA GLY A 93 -11.25 -12.25 -0.29
C GLY A 93 -11.37 -11.96 1.21
N VAL A 94 -10.94 -10.77 1.62
CA VAL A 94 -10.98 -10.29 3.01
C VAL A 94 -11.44 -8.85 3.03
N ASP A 95 -12.32 -8.54 3.97
CA ASP A 95 -12.83 -7.20 4.17
C ASP A 95 -11.83 -6.34 4.94
N ILE A 96 -11.72 -5.06 4.55
CA ILE A 96 -10.99 -4.03 5.29
C ILE A 96 -11.85 -2.81 5.53
N ALA A 97 -11.56 -2.12 6.62
CA ALA A 97 -12.09 -0.80 6.93
C ALA A 97 -10.92 0.10 7.34
N THR A 98 -10.75 1.23 6.67
CA THR A 98 -9.69 2.17 7.01
C THR A 98 -9.99 2.85 8.33
N ALA A 99 -8.95 3.06 9.13
CA ALA A 99 -9.05 3.72 10.42
C ALA A 99 -7.73 4.43 10.76
N PRO A 100 -7.74 5.43 11.67
CA PRO A 100 -6.51 5.99 12.20
C PRO A 100 -5.61 4.91 12.80
N TYR A 101 -4.29 5.17 12.79
CA TYR A 101 -3.32 4.28 13.41
C TYR A 101 -3.74 3.93 14.86
N PRO A 102 -3.65 2.65 15.28
CA PRO A 102 -3.04 1.50 14.60
C PRO A 102 -3.98 0.70 13.66
N GLY A 103 -5.13 1.23 13.26
CA GLY A 103 -6.04 0.58 12.32
C GLY A 103 -5.47 0.47 10.90
N PHE A 104 -6.27 -0.09 9.98
CA PHE A 104 -5.83 -0.28 8.60
C PHE A 104 -5.62 1.07 7.90
N PRO A 105 -4.41 1.36 7.39
CA PRO A 105 -4.10 2.67 6.83
C PRO A 105 -4.81 2.92 5.50
N THR A 106 -5.45 4.07 5.37
CA THR A 106 -6.09 4.51 4.12
C THR A 106 -5.08 4.58 2.96
N ASP A 107 -3.79 4.80 3.23
CA ASP A 107 -2.72 4.84 2.23
C ASP A 107 -2.32 3.47 1.66
N LEU A 108 -2.78 2.37 2.25
CA LEU A 108 -2.66 1.00 1.72
C LEU A 108 -3.99 0.44 1.18
N GLN A 109 -5.07 1.20 1.25
CA GLN A 109 -6.40 0.78 0.82
C GLN A 109 -6.42 0.36 -0.65
N ALA A 110 -5.87 1.18 -1.54
CA ALA A 110 -5.86 0.94 -2.98
C ALA A 110 -4.98 -0.26 -3.36
N GLN A 111 -3.80 -0.39 -2.75
CA GLN A 111 -2.89 -1.51 -2.98
C GLN A 111 -3.51 -2.83 -2.51
N PHE A 112 -4.16 -2.82 -1.34
CA PHE A 112 -4.88 -3.99 -0.85
C PHE A 112 -6.09 -4.33 -1.73
N MET A 113 -6.79 -3.32 -2.25
CA MET A 113 -7.86 -3.52 -3.23
C MET A 113 -7.33 -4.20 -4.50
N ALA A 114 -6.17 -3.79 -5.04
CA ALA A 114 -5.54 -4.46 -6.17
C ALA A 114 -5.23 -5.93 -5.85
N LEU A 115 -4.70 -6.25 -4.66
CA LEU A 115 -4.49 -7.62 -4.21
C LEU A 115 -5.80 -8.42 -4.19
N MET A 116 -6.90 -7.82 -3.73
CA MET A 116 -8.21 -8.48 -3.64
C MET A 116 -8.85 -8.72 -5.01
N THR A 117 -8.46 -7.99 -6.07
CA THR A 117 -8.92 -8.32 -7.44
C THR A 117 -8.52 -9.72 -7.88
N GLN A 118 -7.43 -10.26 -7.34
CA GLN A 118 -6.89 -11.58 -7.66
C GLN A 118 -7.30 -12.66 -6.63
N ALA A 119 -8.03 -12.29 -5.57
CA ALA A 119 -8.50 -13.21 -4.53
C ALA A 119 -9.63 -14.11 -5.02
N ARG A 120 -9.88 -15.21 -4.33
CA ARG A 120 -11.10 -15.99 -4.50
C ARG A 120 -12.21 -15.44 -3.62
N GLY A 121 -13.34 -15.07 -4.23
CA GLY A 121 -14.52 -14.56 -3.53
C GLY A 121 -14.59 -13.03 -3.52
N THR A 122 -15.34 -12.50 -2.58
CA THR A 122 -15.67 -11.07 -2.51
C THR A 122 -14.98 -10.44 -1.31
N SER A 123 -14.54 -9.20 -1.49
CA SER A 123 -14.02 -8.33 -0.43
C SER A 123 -14.81 -7.03 -0.39
N VAL A 124 -15.06 -6.54 0.80
CA VAL A 124 -15.65 -5.22 1.04
C VAL A 124 -14.56 -4.29 1.56
N VAL A 125 -14.32 -3.21 0.84
CA VAL A 125 -13.37 -2.16 1.23
C VAL A 125 -14.18 -0.95 1.69
N THR A 126 -14.06 -0.61 2.98
CA THR A 126 -14.74 0.54 3.57
C THR A 126 -13.72 1.65 3.87
N GLU A 127 -13.99 2.85 3.37
CA GLU A 127 -13.14 4.03 3.57
C GLU A 127 -13.80 4.98 4.59
N HIS A 128 -13.18 5.12 5.77
CA HIS A 128 -13.67 5.97 6.85
C HIS A 128 -12.87 7.26 7.04
N ILE A 129 -11.70 7.38 6.40
CA ILE A 129 -10.81 8.53 6.59
C ILE A 129 -11.15 9.64 5.60
N PHE A 130 -11.44 9.28 4.35
CA PHE A 130 -11.76 10.22 3.28
C PHE A 130 -13.15 9.98 2.72
N GLU A 131 -13.85 11.05 2.36
CA GLU A 131 -15.21 10.99 1.82
C GLU A 131 -15.28 10.38 0.41
N ASN A 132 -14.22 10.57 -0.40
CA ASN A 132 -14.18 10.09 -1.77
C ASN A 132 -12.76 9.68 -2.17
N ARG A 133 -12.39 8.44 -1.88
CA ARG A 133 -11.04 7.91 -2.18
C ARG A 133 -11.07 6.66 -3.08
N PHE A 134 -12.03 6.59 -4.00
CA PHE A 134 -12.14 5.46 -4.95
C PHE A 134 -11.91 5.86 -6.41
N MET A 135 -11.22 6.97 -6.69
CA MET A 135 -10.96 7.42 -8.06
C MET A 135 -10.13 6.40 -8.87
N HIS A 136 -9.23 5.68 -8.24
CA HIS A 136 -8.41 4.63 -8.85
C HIS A 136 -9.24 3.40 -9.29
N VAL A 137 -10.45 3.22 -8.77
CA VAL A 137 -11.31 2.08 -9.11
C VAL A 137 -11.63 2.08 -10.60
N GLN A 138 -11.85 3.25 -11.21
CA GLN A 138 -12.14 3.33 -12.64
C GLN A 138 -10.97 2.81 -13.48
N GLU A 139 -9.75 3.06 -13.05
CA GLU A 139 -8.56 2.57 -13.74
C GLU A 139 -8.33 1.06 -13.50
N LEU A 140 -8.61 0.55 -12.29
CA LEU A 140 -8.60 -0.91 -12.04
C LEU A 140 -9.68 -1.62 -12.87
N VAL A 141 -10.87 -1.04 -13.00
CA VAL A 141 -11.93 -1.58 -13.88
C VAL A 141 -11.50 -1.55 -15.34
N ARG A 142 -10.74 -0.55 -15.78
CA ARG A 142 -10.16 -0.51 -17.13
C ARG A 142 -9.20 -1.69 -17.38
N LEU A 143 -8.48 -2.13 -16.34
CA LEU A 143 -7.67 -3.36 -16.37
C LEU A 143 -8.51 -4.65 -16.26
N GLY A 144 -9.84 -4.56 -16.21
CA GLY A 144 -10.73 -5.74 -16.14
C GLY A 144 -11.16 -6.15 -14.73
N ALA A 145 -10.83 -5.40 -13.70
CA ALA A 145 -11.25 -5.72 -12.34
C ALA A 145 -12.78 -5.56 -12.17
N ASP A 146 -13.41 -6.51 -11.47
CA ASP A 146 -14.83 -6.44 -11.10
C ASP A 146 -14.98 -5.75 -9.75
N ILE A 147 -15.14 -4.42 -9.80
CA ILE A 147 -15.28 -3.58 -8.61
C ILE A 147 -16.53 -2.71 -8.76
N THR A 148 -17.37 -2.72 -7.73
CA THR A 148 -18.55 -1.83 -7.63
C THR A 148 -18.29 -0.79 -6.54
N PRO A 149 -17.94 0.46 -6.89
CA PRO A 149 -17.76 1.52 -5.89
C PRO A 149 -19.10 2.13 -5.50
N MET A 150 -19.23 2.48 -4.21
CA MET A 150 -20.24 3.32 -3.61
C MET A 150 -19.53 4.50 -2.92
N THR A 151 -20.23 5.36 -2.21
CA THR A 151 -19.64 6.58 -1.62
C THR A 151 -18.42 6.28 -0.73
N GLN A 152 -18.58 5.38 0.25
CA GLN A 152 -17.53 5.03 1.21
C GLN A 152 -17.23 3.52 1.23
N VAL A 153 -17.76 2.76 0.30
CA VAL A 153 -17.60 1.31 0.23
C VAL A 153 -17.34 0.91 -1.21
N ALA A 154 -16.42 -0.02 -1.41
CA ALA A 154 -16.25 -0.70 -2.68
C ALA A 154 -16.35 -2.21 -2.49
N VAL A 155 -17.11 -2.87 -3.36
CA VAL A 155 -17.22 -4.33 -3.40
C VAL A 155 -16.33 -4.85 -4.51
N VAL A 156 -15.32 -5.62 -4.15
CA VAL A 156 -14.36 -6.25 -5.07
C VAL A 156 -14.73 -7.71 -5.22
N ARG A 157 -15.04 -8.15 -6.44
CA ARG A 157 -15.28 -9.57 -6.77
C ARG A 157 -14.02 -10.12 -7.39
N GLY A 158 -13.17 -10.69 -6.53
CA GLY A 158 -11.87 -11.18 -6.92
C GLY A 158 -11.95 -12.41 -7.82
N ARG A 159 -11.12 -12.41 -8.86
CA ARG A 159 -10.94 -13.53 -9.78
C ARG A 159 -9.51 -13.52 -10.30
N ARG A 160 -8.78 -14.59 -10.02
CA ARG A 160 -7.38 -14.68 -10.44
C ARG A 160 -7.24 -14.68 -11.97
N ASN A 161 -6.18 -14.03 -12.46
CA ASN A 161 -5.82 -13.94 -13.88
C ASN A 161 -6.93 -13.34 -14.76
N ASN A 162 -7.68 -12.38 -14.23
CA ASN A 162 -8.73 -11.68 -14.97
C ASN A 162 -8.37 -10.24 -15.35
N LEU A 163 -7.15 -9.80 -15.03
CA LEU A 163 -6.70 -8.48 -15.42
C LEU A 163 -6.03 -8.54 -16.79
N ASP A 164 -6.42 -7.63 -17.66
CA ASP A 164 -5.86 -7.42 -18.99
C ASP A 164 -5.07 -6.12 -19.00
N ALA A 165 -4.06 -6.05 -19.85
CA ALA A 165 -3.28 -4.84 -20.02
C ALA A 165 -4.11 -3.71 -20.65
N ALA A 166 -3.91 -2.50 -20.15
CA ALA A 166 -4.50 -1.29 -20.69
C ALA A 166 -3.66 -0.06 -20.33
N PRO A 167 -3.73 1.03 -21.12
CA PRO A 167 -3.22 2.31 -20.67
C PRO A 167 -4.09 2.85 -19.54
N VAL A 168 -3.47 3.18 -18.41
CA VAL A 168 -4.11 3.71 -17.20
C VAL A 168 -3.42 4.99 -16.73
N MET A 169 -4.11 5.77 -15.91
CA MET A 169 -3.62 7.06 -15.47
C MET A 169 -3.49 7.10 -13.96
N ALA A 170 -2.32 7.48 -13.47
CA ALA A 170 -2.11 7.78 -12.06
C ALA A 170 -3.01 8.92 -11.59
N THR A 171 -3.77 8.69 -10.52
CA THR A 171 -4.79 9.63 -10.03
C THR A 171 -4.37 10.36 -8.76
N ASP A 172 -3.58 9.73 -7.92
CA ASP A 172 -3.03 10.28 -6.68
C ASP A 172 -1.73 9.59 -6.27
N LEU A 173 -1.14 10.10 -5.19
CA LEU A 173 0.14 9.68 -4.64
C LEU A 173 0.23 8.18 -4.31
N ARG A 174 -0.75 7.63 -3.60
CA ARG A 174 -0.70 6.25 -3.08
C ARG A 174 -1.51 5.28 -3.93
N ALA A 175 -2.66 5.72 -4.44
CA ALA A 175 -3.50 4.89 -5.30
C ALA A 175 -2.80 4.54 -6.62
N SER A 176 -1.91 5.40 -7.12
CA SER A 176 -1.11 5.12 -8.32
C SER A 176 -0.28 3.84 -8.20
N ALA A 177 0.24 3.53 -7.01
CA ALA A 177 0.96 2.27 -6.77
C ALA A 177 0.07 1.05 -6.99
N SER A 178 -1.24 1.13 -6.71
CA SER A 178 -2.16 0.02 -6.96
C SER A 178 -2.28 -0.35 -8.43
N LEU A 179 -2.15 0.65 -9.32
CA LEU A 179 -2.19 0.43 -10.77
C LEU A 179 -0.92 -0.26 -11.26
N VAL A 180 0.25 0.11 -10.69
CA VAL A 180 1.50 -0.59 -10.95
C VAL A 180 1.38 -2.05 -10.51
N LEU A 181 0.91 -2.31 -9.27
CA LEU A 181 0.73 -3.66 -8.74
C LEU A 181 -0.24 -4.49 -9.59
N ALA A 182 -1.35 -3.90 -10.04
CA ALA A 182 -2.29 -4.57 -10.94
C ALA A 182 -1.66 -4.86 -12.31
N GLY A 183 -0.87 -3.93 -12.84
CA GLY A 183 -0.12 -4.08 -14.09
C GLY A 183 0.86 -5.25 -14.05
N LEU A 184 1.53 -5.50 -12.89
CA LEU A 184 2.47 -6.63 -12.74
C LEU A 184 1.81 -8.01 -12.95
N VAL A 185 0.48 -8.12 -12.84
CA VAL A 185 -0.28 -9.37 -12.98
C VAL A 185 -1.30 -9.33 -14.11
N ALA A 186 -1.39 -8.23 -14.83
CA ALA A 186 -2.23 -8.10 -16.02
C ALA A 186 -1.63 -8.85 -17.22
N GLY A 187 -2.49 -9.34 -18.10
CA GLY A 187 -2.06 -10.06 -19.31
C GLY A 187 -1.62 -9.07 -20.41
N GLY A 188 -0.32 -8.87 -20.59
CA GLY A 188 0.26 -7.97 -21.59
C GLY A 188 0.96 -6.75 -20.98
N GLU A 189 1.19 -5.71 -21.78
CA GLU A 189 1.90 -4.50 -21.37
C GLU A 189 0.91 -3.43 -20.86
N THR A 190 1.11 -2.98 -19.62
CA THR A 190 0.31 -1.93 -19.00
C THR A 190 1.12 -0.63 -18.93
N GLU A 191 0.63 0.42 -19.59
CA GLU A 191 1.21 1.76 -19.50
C GLU A 191 0.55 2.56 -18.38
N VAL A 192 1.34 3.05 -17.42
CA VAL A 192 0.86 3.94 -16.34
C VAL A 192 1.36 5.36 -16.61
N SER A 193 0.47 6.24 -17.03
CA SER A 193 0.78 7.64 -17.32
C SER A 193 0.67 8.53 -16.06
N ARG A 194 1.21 9.76 -16.12
CA ARG A 194 1.19 10.77 -15.04
C ARG A 194 1.86 10.30 -13.74
N ILE A 195 2.93 9.52 -13.86
CA ILE A 195 3.65 8.91 -12.74
C ILE A 195 4.30 9.93 -11.78
N TYR A 196 4.34 11.21 -12.12
CA TYR A 196 4.77 12.26 -11.19
C TYR A 196 3.96 12.28 -9.88
N HIS A 197 2.74 11.74 -9.88
CA HIS A 197 1.97 11.52 -8.65
C HIS A 197 2.60 10.42 -7.80
N LEU A 198 3.05 9.33 -8.44
CA LEU A 198 3.73 8.21 -7.78
C LEU A 198 5.06 8.65 -7.14
N ASP A 199 5.85 9.42 -7.88
CA ASP A 199 7.19 9.91 -7.46
C ASP A 199 7.16 10.76 -6.17
N ARG A 200 6.02 11.32 -5.82
CA ARG A 200 5.85 12.09 -4.58
C ARG A 200 5.83 11.21 -3.33
N GLY A 201 5.59 9.93 -3.45
CA GLY A 201 5.45 9.01 -2.35
C GLY A 201 6.29 7.76 -2.41
N TYR A 202 6.95 7.53 -3.53
CA TYR A 202 7.81 6.38 -3.74
C TYR A 202 9.08 6.81 -4.46
N GLU A 203 10.21 6.49 -3.87
CA GLU A 203 11.50 6.74 -4.48
C GLU A 203 11.86 5.58 -5.41
N HIS A 204 11.94 5.85 -6.72
CA HIS A 204 12.36 4.86 -7.73
C HIS A 204 11.67 3.49 -7.60
N LEU A 205 10.33 3.50 -7.50
CA LEU A 205 9.56 2.26 -7.29
C LEU A 205 9.82 1.24 -8.41
N GLU A 206 9.96 1.70 -9.65
CA GLU A 206 10.28 0.86 -10.80
C GLU A 206 11.61 0.14 -10.65
N GLU A 207 12.65 0.81 -10.15
CA GLU A 207 13.96 0.21 -9.93
C GLU A 207 13.92 -0.85 -8.81
N LYS A 208 13.18 -0.58 -7.73
CA LYS A 208 12.99 -1.52 -6.62
C LYS A 208 12.24 -2.77 -7.07
N LEU A 209 11.16 -2.59 -7.85
CA LEU A 209 10.40 -3.72 -8.41
C LEU A 209 11.20 -4.51 -9.44
N ALA A 210 11.96 -3.83 -10.34
CA ALA A 210 12.86 -4.49 -11.28
C ALA A 210 13.94 -5.29 -10.55
N GLY A 211 14.51 -4.75 -9.46
CA GLY A 211 15.45 -5.45 -8.59
C GLY A 211 14.88 -6.72 -7.94
N LEU A 212 13.57 -6.79 -7.75
CA LEU A 212 12.84 -7.96 -7.28
C LEU A 212 12.45 -8.93 -8.41
N GLY A 213 12.76 -8.59 -9.67
CA GLY A 213 12.50 -9.43 -10.85
C GLY A 213 11.25 -9.08 -11.64
N ALA A 214 10.62 -7.93 -11.38
CA ALA A 214 9.54 -7.44 -12.22
C ALA A 214 10.06 -6.95 -13.58
N ASP A 215 9.30 -7.22 -14.64
CA ASP A 215 9.52 -6.63 -15.96
C ASP A 215 8.81 -5.26 -16.00
N ILE A 216 9.54 -4.23 -15.65
CA ILE A 216 9.04 -2.86 -15.51
C ILE A 216 10.13 -1.87 -15.90
N GLU A 217 9.76 -0.83 -16.63
CA GLU A 217 10.66 0.25 -16.99
C GLU A 217 9.99 1.61 -16.93
N ARG A 218 10.79 2.65 -16.75
CA ARG A 218 10.35 4.04 -16.87
C ARG A 218 10.65 4.55 -18.29
N VAL A 219 9.61 4.93 -18.99
CA VAL A 219 9.72 5.50 -20.34
C VAL A 219 9.66 7.03 -20.27
N ALA A 220 10.59 7.69 -20.92
CA ALA A 220 10.56 9.15 -21.08
C ALA A 220 9.49 9.52 -22.13
N VAL A 221 8.55 10.39 -21.76
CA VAL A 221 7.53 10.96 -22.64
C VAL A 221 7.91 12.37 -23.03
#